data_8abd7580618de1fca7543577e4fae99a
#
_entry.id   8abd7580618de1fca7543577e4fae99a
#
_cell.length_a   1.000
_cell.length_b   1.000
_cell.length_c   1.000
_cell.angle_alpha   90.00
_cell.angle_beta   90.00
_cell.angle_gamma   90.00
#
_symmetry.space_group_name_H-M   'P 1'
#
loop_
_entity.id
_entity.type
_entity.pdbx_description
1 polymer ?
#
loop_
_entity_poly.entity_id
_entity_poly.type
_entity_poly.pdbx_seq_one_letter_code
_entity_poly.pdbx_strand_id
1 'polypeptide(L)'
;EDSVQIPFISDYLLFGPVAGCLSLSIGIVYGLVNRNWKQAAICGVVGLGVGLVATMLTTVIADILFGISINIAVATMGHSAPATPEGEFPFKGLSFFILMCGRGIAWAIVSMGAGLGLGVALKSKKLTLNGLVGGMIGGLLGGLFFDPISRFLVPPLSDAWLSRGIGFLAVGA
;
A
#
# COMPACT_ATOMS: atom_id res chain seq x y z
N GLU A 1 -12.71 -24.78 16.10
CA GLU A 1 -12.79 -24.55 14.63
C GLU A 1 -11.75 -23.49 14.30
N ASP A 2 -10.52 -23.98 14.05
CA ASP A 2 -9.40 -23.12 13.64
C ASP A 2 -9.63 -22.73 12.18
N SER A 3 -10.22 -21.55 12.00
CA SER A 3 -10.25 -20.90 10.68
C SER A 3 -8.80 -20.57 10.32
N VAL A 4 -8.22 -21.39 9.45
CA VAL A 4 -6.93 -21.10 8.80
C VAL A 4 -7.12 -19.78 8.05
N GLN A 5 -6.82 -18.67 8.70
CA GLN A 5 -6.74 -17.39 8.07
C GLN A 5 -5.53 -17.43 7.13
N ILE A 6 -5.79 -17.56 5.83
CA ILE A 6 -4.75 -17.46 4.83
C ILE A 6 -4.42 -15.97 4.71
N PRO A 7 -3.34 -15.48 5.33
CA PRO A 7 -3.04 -14.04 5.42
C PRO A 7 -2.92 -13.38 4.04
N PHE A 8 -2.50 -14.14 3.04
CA PHE A 8 -2.37 -13.67 1.66
C PHE A 8 -3.70 -13.18 1.05
N ILE A 9 -4.83 -13.87 1.29
CA ILE A 9 -6.11 -13.50 0.66
C ILE A 9 -6.63 -12.17 1.20
N SER A 10 -6.39 -11.85 2.48
CA SER A 10 -6.86 -10.60 3.08
C SER A 10 -6.20 -9.37 2.46
N ASP A 11 -4.92 -9.45 2.13
CA ASP A 11 -4.17 -8.32 1.58
C ASP A 11 -4.60 -8.03 0.14
N TYR A 12 -4.82 -9.07 -0.68
CA TYR A 12 -5.36 -8.90 -2.04
C TYR A 12 -6.76 -8.31 -2.05
N LEU A 13 -7.63 -8.77 -1.14
CA LEU A 13 -8.99 -8.25 -0.99
C LEU A 13 -9.03 -6.80 -0.49
N LEU A 14 -8.00 -6.34 0.19
CA LEU A 14 -7.90 -4.98 0.69
C LEU A 14 -7.27 -4.04 -0.35
N PHE A 15 -6.08 -4.35 -0.83
CA PHE A 15 -5.30 -3.44 -1.69
C PHE A 15 -5.87 -3.32 -3.11
N GLY A 16 -6.41 -4.39 -3.66
CA GLY A 16 -7.01 -4.36 -5.00
C GLY A 16 -8.16 -3.36 -5.13
N PRO A 17 -9.23 -3.48 -4.33
CA PRO A 17 -10.35 -2.53 -4.35
C PRO A 17 -9.95 -1.10 -4.01
N VAL A 18 -9.07 -0.90 -3.03
CA VAL A 18 -8.59 0.45 -2.65
C VAL A 18 -7.88 1.11 -3.84
N ALA A 19 -6.95 0.41 -4.48
CA ALA A 19 -6.25 0.92 -5.66
C ALA A 19 -7.19 1.15 -6.85
N GLY A 20 -8.15 0.27 -7.05
CA GLY A 20 -9.21 0.44 -8.05
C GLY A 20 -10.02 1.71 -7.81
N CYS A 21 -10.48 1.93 -6.57
CA CYS A 21 -11.22 3.14 -6.19
C CYS A 21 -10.40 4.42 -6.34
N LEU A 22 -9.11 4.38 -5.98
CA LEU A 22 -8.21 5.52 -6.19
C LEU A 22 -8.06 5.84 -7.68
N SER A 23 -7.80 4.84 -8.51
CA SER A 23 -7.67 5.01 -9.96
C SER A 23 -8.97 5.50 -10.60
N LEU A 24 -10.13 5.00 -10.14
CA LEU A 24 -11.45 5.48 -10.55
C LEU A 24 -11.62 6.96 -10.20
N SER A 25 -11.32 7.35 -8.97
CA SER A 25 -11.45 8.72 -8.49
C SER A 25 -10.58 9.69 -9.30
N ILE A 26 -9.32 9.33 -9.56
CA ILE A 26 -8.40 10.11 -10.38
C ILE A 26 -8.94 10.25 -11.80
N GLY A 27 -9.46 9.16 -12.40
CA GLY A 27 -10.04 9.17 -13.73
C GLY A 27 -11.28 10.08 -13.84
N ILE A 28 -12.17 10.03 -12.85
CA ILE A 28 -13.35 10.88 -12.78
C ILE A 28 -12.94 12.35 -12.66
N VAL A 29 -12.05 12.69 -11.71
CA VAL A 29 -11.57 14.05 -11.48
C VAL A 29 -10.94 14.64 -12.76
N TYR A 30 -10.11 13.85 -13.44
CA TYR A 30 -9.50 14.26 -14.71
C TYR A 30 -10.55 14.62 -15.76
N GLY A 31 -11.59 13.80 -15.93
CA GLY A 31 -12.65 14.04 -16.88
C GLY A 31 -13.52 15.26 -16.50
N LEU A 32 -13.78 15.46 -15.21
CA LEU A 32 -14.51 16.63 -14.70
C LEU A 32 -13.76 17.94 -14.95
N VAL A 33 -12.46 17.96 -14.66
CA VAL A 33 -11.59 19.13 -14.93
C VAL A 33 -11.61 19.50 -16.41
N ASN A 34 -11.64 18.51 -17.29
CA ASN A 34 -11.76 18.73 -18.74
C ASN A 34 -13.21 18.95 -19.21
N ARG A 35 -14.17 19.09 -18.30
CA ARG A 35 -15.60 19.29 -18.57
C ARG A 35 -16.21 18.28 -19.56
N ASN A 36 -15.70 17.04 -19.53
CA ASN A 36 -16.13 15.97 -20.43
C ASN A 36 -16.60 14.75 -19.63
N TRP A 37 -17.90 14.66 -19.40
CA TRP A 37 -18.52 13.57 -18.63
C TRP A 37 -18.31 12.20 -19.22
N LYS A 38 -18.31 12.08 -20.56
CA LYS A 38 -18.03 10.80 -21.24
C LYS A 38 -16.60 10.35 -20.95
N GLN A 39 -15.67 11.28 -21.01
CA GLN A 39 -14.27 11.01 -20.71
C GLN A 39 -14.07 10.67 -19.22
N ALA A 40 -14.78 11.34 -18.31
CA ALA A 40 -14.77 11.01 -16.89
C ALA A 40 -15.21 9.57 -16.62
N ALA A 41 -16.33 9.14 -17.23
CA ALA A 41 -16.84 7.79 -17.10
C ALA A 41 -15.85 6.74 -17.66
N ILE A 42 -15.32 6.97 -18.86
CA ILE A 42 -14.39 6.03 -19.51
C ILE A 42 -13.08 5.95 -18.70
N CYS A 43 -12.49 7.08 -18.33
CA CYS A 43 -11.25 7.10 -17.55
C CYS A 43 -11.44 6.50 -16.16
N GLY A 44 -12.60 6.73 -15.52
CA GLY A 44 -12.93 6.14 -14.24
C GLY A 44 -13.03 4.62 -14.31
N VAL A 45 -13.85 4.09 -15.24
CA VAL A 45 -14.07 2.63 -15.37
C VAL A 45 -12.79 1.91 -15.81
N VAL A 46 -12.11 2.43 -16.84
CA VAL A 46 -10.83 1.84 -17.30
C VAL A 46 -9.78 1.95 -16.20
N GLY A 47 -9.70 3.11 -15.52
CA GLY A 47 -8.81 3.32 -14.40
C GLY A 47 -9.03 2.31 -13.28
N LEU A 48 -10.29 2.06 -12.91
CA LEU A 48 -10.65 1.04 -11.92
C LEU A 48 -10.15 -0.34 -12.32
N GLY A 49 -10.47 -0.79 -13.54
CA GLY A 49 -10.07 -2.11 -14.02
C GLY A 49 -8.56 -2.28 -14.10
N VAL A 50 -7.86 -1.31 -14.69
CA VAL A 50 -6.39 -1.33 -14.80
C VAL A 50 -5.73 -1.23 -13.43
N GLY A 51 -6.19 -0.32 -12.56
CA GLY A 51 -5.67 -0.14 -11.22
C GLY A 51 -5.81 -1.40 -10.39
N LEU A 52 -6.98 -2.06 -10.44
CA LEU A 52 -7.23 -3.31 -9.73
C LEU A 52 -6.29 -4.43 -10.20
N VAL A 53 -6.24 -4.69 -11.52
CA VAL A 53 -5.42 -5.78 -12.08
C VAL A 53 -3.93 -5.50 -11.88
N ALA A 54 -3.48 -4.28 -12.17
CA ALA A 54 -2.07 -3.92 -12.01
C ALA A 54 -1.64 -4.02 -10.54
N THR A 55 -2.48 -3.57 -9.60
CA THR A 55 -2.16 -3.67 -8.17
C THR A 55 -2.13 -5.12 -7.70
N MET A 56 -3.06 -5.97 -8.14
CA MET A 56 -2.98 -7.40 -7.81
C MET A 56 -1.67 -8.04 -8.26
N LEU A 57 -1.20 -7.72 -9.46
CA LEU A 57 0.06 -8.24 -9.96
C LEU A 57 1.28 -7.69 -9.18
N THR A 58 1.27 -6.39 -8.88
CA THR A 58 2.37 -5.76 -8.14
C THR A 58 2.39 -6.15 -6.66
N THR A 59 1.26 -6.50 -6.05
CA THR A 59 1.18 -6.99 -4.67
C THR A 59 1.97 -8.29 -4.50
N VAL A 60 1.92 -9.22 -5.46
CA VAL A 60 2.72 -10.46 -5.39
C VAL A 60 4.21 -10.14 -5.23
N ILE A 61 4.71 -9.20 -6.03
CA ILE A 61 6.12 -8.79 -5.99
C ILE A 61 6.43 -8.09 -4.67
N ALA A 62 5.52 -7.22 -4.22
CA ALA A 62 5.65 -6.49 -2.97
C ALA A 62 5.72 -7.42 -1.76
N ASP A 63 4.87 -8.46 -1.71
CA ASP A 63 4.83 -9.44 -0.62
C ASP A 63 6.15 -10.24 -0.54
N ILE A 64 6.69 -10.64 -1.69
CA ILE A 64 7.99 -11.32 -1.72
C ILE A 64 9.10 -10.43 -1.16
N LEU A 65 9.18 -9.16 -1.60
CA LEU A 65 10.20 -8.22 -1.14
C LEU A 65 10.03 -7.87 0.34
N PHE A 66 8.79 -7.70 0.78
CA PHE A 66 8.52 -7.44 2.20
C PHE A 66 8.85 -8.65 3.07
N GLY A 67 8.53 -9.86 2.60
CA GLY A 67 8.93 -11.12 3.26
C GLY A 67 10.45 -11.25 3.41
N ILE A 68 11.22 -10.89 2.38
CA ILE A 68 12.69 -10.83 2.46
C ILE A 68 13.13 -9.81 3.53
N SER A 69 12.51 -8.64 3.55
CA SER A 69 12.83 -7.59 4.53
C SER A 69 12.55 -8.02 5.97
N ILE A 70 11.46 -8.75 6.21
CA ILE A 70 11.15 -9.34 7.52
C ILE A 70 12.23 -10.34 7.93
N ASN A 71 12.62 -11.25 7.03
CA ASN A 71 13.66 -12.24 7.33
C ASN A 71 15.00 -11.58 7.68
N ILE A 72 15.40 -10.52 6.96
CA ILE A 72 16.60 -9.74 7.27
C ILE A 72 16.47 -9.06 8.62
N ALA A 73 15.30 -8.44 8.92
CA ALA A 73 15.05 -7.78 10.19
C ALA A 73 15.13 -8.76 11.37
N VAL A 74 14.56 -9.95 11.24
CA VAL A 74 14.65 -11.03 12.26
C VAL A 74 16.09 -11.49 12.42
N ALA A 75 16.84 -11.69 11.35
CA ALA A 75 18.24 -12.10 11.39
C ALA A 75 19.13 -11.08 12.14
N THR A 76 18.80 -9.78 12.06
CA THR A 76 19.54 -8.73 12.77
C THR A 76 19.24 -8.69 14.29
N MET A 77 18.15 -9.30 14.74
CA MET A 77 17.84 -9.40 16.18
C MET A 77 18.62 -10.50 16.91
N GLY A 78 19.26 -11.42 16.19
CA GLY A 78 19.98 -12.55 16.76
C GLY A 78 19.05 -13.55 17.48
N HIS A 79 19.65 -14.49 18.26
CA HIS A 79 18.90 -15.50 19.01
C HIS A 79 18.11 -14.95 20.21
N SER A 80 18.15 -13.63 20.41
CA SER A 80 17.47 -12.92 21.50
C SER A 80 16.17 -12.26 21.06
N ALA A 81 15.42 -12.91 20.15
CA ALA A 81 14.05 -12.46 19.88
C ALA A 81 13.28 -12.62 21.21
N PRO A 82 12.94 -11.55 21.93
CA PRO A 82 12.18 -11.69 23.16
C PRO A 82 10.82 -12.28 22.80
N ALA A 83 10.35 -13.25 23.57
CA ALA A 83 8.95 -13.58 23.62
C ALA A 83 8.24 -12.29 24.06
N THR A 84 7.80 -11.49 23.09
CA THR A 84 7.11 -10.23 23.38
C THR A 84 5.72 -10.56 23.91
N PRO A 85 5.28 -9.92 24.98
CA PRO A 85 3.88 -9.95 25.38
C PRO A 85 3.01 -9.57 24.17
N GLU A 86 1.88 -10.21 24.00
CA GLU A 86 0.93 -9.91 22.94
C GLU A 86 0.65 -8.40 22.88
N GLY A 87 1.03 -7.75 21.78
CA GLY A 87 0.80 -6.32 21.55
C GLY A 87 2.04 -5.43 21.43
N GLU A 88 3.24 -5.86 21.82
CA GLU A 88 4.46 -5.08 21.59
C GLU A 88 5.09 -5.41 20.24
N PHE A 89 5.47 -4.36 19.49
CA PHE A 89 6.26 -4.49 18.28
C PHE A 89 7.67 -4.99 18.64
N PRO A 90 8.06 -6.20 18.23
CA PRO A 90 9.34 -6.78 18.66
C PRO A 90 10.55 -6.07 18.05
N PHE A 91 10.36 -5.31 16.98
CA PHE A 91 11.43 -4.69 16.21
C PHE A 91 11.86 -3.35 16.84
N LYS A 92 13.16 -3.23 17.17
CA LYS A 92 13.76 -2.01 17.74
C LYS A 92 15.09 -1.70 17.00
N GLY A 93 15.45 -0.41 16.92
CA GLY A 93 16.71 0.00 16.32
C GLY A 93 16.83 -0.37 14.85
N LEU A 94 17.90 -1.08 14.47
CA LEU A 94 18.21 -1.42 13.08
C LEU A 94 17.14 -2.32 12.44
N SER A 95 16.61 -3.29 13.17
CA SER A 95 15.57 -4.18 12.64
C SER A 95 14.28 -3.44 12.33
N PHE A 96 13.91 -2.43 13.13
CA PHE A 96 12.77 -1.56 12.85
C PHE A 96 13.00 -0.73 11.58
N PHE A 97 14.20 -0.17 11.41
CA PHE A 97 14.55 0.60 10.22
C PHE A 97 14.51 -0.24 8.95
N ILE A 98 15.02 -1.47 8.99
CA ILE A 98 14.96 -2.42 7.87
C ILE A 98 13.51 -2.72 7.49
N LEU A 99 12.64 -2.97 8.49
CA LEU A 99 11.23 -3.24 8.25
C LEU A 99 10.52 -2.04 7.62
N MET A 100 10.79 -0.83 8.13
CA MET A 100 10.25 0.42 7.62
C MET A 100 10.64 0.66 6.16
N CYS A 101 11.92 0.45 5.80
CA CYS A 101 12.41 0.55 4.44
C CYS A 101 11.77 -0.51 3.53
N GLY A 102 11.69 -1.76 3.99
CA GLY A 102 11.05 -2.86 3.27
C GLY A 102 9.58 -2.56 2.96
N ARG A 103 8.85 -2.03 3.93
CA ARG A 103 7.46 -1.59 3.76
C ARG A 103 7.34 -0.45 2.76
N GLY A 104 8.22 0.55 2.86
CA GLY A 104 8.25 1.67 1.90
C GLY A 104 8.44 1.19 0.46
N ILE A 105 9.36 0.26 0.23
CA ILE A 105 9.59 -0.34 -1.09
C ILE A 105 8.38 -1.15 -1.55
N ALA A 106 7.81 -1.99 -0.69
CA ALA A 106 6.62 -2.77 -1.02
C ALA A 106 5.44 -1.87 -1.41
N TRP A 107 5.16 -0.83 -0.64
CA TRP A 107 4.09 0.12 -0.94
C TRP A 107 4.37 0.94 -2.20
N ALA A 108 5.63 1.30 -2.47
CA ALA A 108 6.00 1.93 -3.73
C ALA A 108 5.60 1.08 -4.93
N ILE A 109 5.87 -0.23 -4.88
CA ILE A 109 5.55 -1.18 -5.95
C ILE A 109 4.04 -1.33 -6.12
N VAL A 110 3.29 -1.50 -5.04
CA VAL A 110 1.81 -1.62 -5.08
C VAL A 110 1.19 -0.35 -5.66
N SER A 111 1.64 0.83 -5.21
CA SER A 111 1.10 2.12 -5.65
C SER A 111 1.44 2.47 -7.10
N MET A 112 2.51 1.90 -7.67
CA MET A 112 2.77 2.00 -9.11
C MET A 112 1.60 1.43 -9.93
N GLY A 113 1.04 0.29 -9.50
CA GLY A 113 -0.13 -0.32 -10.14
C GLY A 113 -1.33 0.61 -10.14
N ALA A 114 -1.63 1.25 -9.01
CA ALA A 114 -2.71 2.21 -8.90
C ALA A 114 -2.52 3.44 -9.79
N GLY A 115 -1.28 3.92 -9.97
CA GLY A 115 -0.94 5.08 -10.80
C GLY A 115 -1.09 4.86 -12.31
N LEU A 116 -1.11 3.61 -12.77
CA LEU A 116 -1.20 3.29 -14.22
C LEU A 116 -2.57 3.59 -14.84
N GLY A 117 -3.65 3.55 -14.05
CA GLY A 117 -5.02 3.54 -14.54
C GLY A 117 -5.37 4.68 -15.49
N LEU A 118 -5.05 5.93 -15.10
CA LEU A 118 -5.36 7.12 -15.91
C LEU A 118 -4.59 7.15 -17.23
N GLY A 119 -3.31 6.84 -17.18
CA GLY A 119 -2.44 6.88 -18.37
C GLY A 119 -2.85 5.87 -19.42
N VAL A 120 -3.25 4.66 -18.99
CA VAL A 120 -3.76 3.60 -19.88
C VAL A 120 -5.10 4.00 -20.47
N ALA A 121 -6.03 4.56 -19.66
CA ALA A 121 -7.33 5.03 -20.12
C ALA A 121 -7.23 6.07 -21.24
N LEU A 122 -6.26 6.98 -21.14
CA LEU A 122 -6.03 8.05 -22.10
C LEU A 122 -5.05 7.67 -23.22
N LYS A 123 -4.53 6.43 -23.21
CA LYS A 123 -3.49 5.96 -24.17
C LYS A 123 -2.29 6.92 -24.26
N SER A 124 -1.94 7.56 -23.15
CA SER A 124 -0.89 8.56 -23.06
C SER A 124 0.33 8.04 -22.31
N LYS A 125 1.41 7.75 -23.01
CA LYS A 125 2.68 7.29 -22.41
C LYS A 125 3.21 8.25 -21.33
N LYS A 126 3.07 9.55 -21.54
CA LYS A 126 3.51 10.58 -20.59
C LYS A 126 2.71 10.52 -19.29
N LEU A 127 1.38 10.39 -19.37
CA LEU A 127 0.52 10.29 -18.19
C LEU A 127 0.72 8.95 -17.47
N THR A 128 0.92 7.86 -18.21
CA THR A 128 1.26 6.55 -17.64
C THR A 128 2.55 6.63 -16.84
N LEU A 129 3.61 7.21 -17.41
CA LEU A 129 4.90 7.34 -16.72
C LEU A 129 4.79 8.26 -15.49
N ASN A 130 4.10 9.38 -15.61
CA ASN A 130 3.89 10.30 -14.48
C ASN A 130 3.07 9.63 -13.36
N GLY A 131 2.03 8.88 -13.71
CA GLY A 131 1.22 8.13 -12.74
C GLY A 131 2.02 7.05 -12.03
N LEU A 132 2.87 6.34 -12.77
CA LEU A 132 3.75 5.30 -12.25
C LEU A 132 4.79 5.90 -11.27
N VAL A 133 5.46 6.97 -11.67
CA VAL A 133 6.45 7.66 -10.82
C VAL A 133 5.78 8.31 -9.61
N GLY A 134 4.64 8.98 -9.81
CA GLY A 134 3.87 9.58 -8.71
C GLY A 134 3.38 8.53 -7.72
N GLY A 135 2.84 7.40 -8.21
CA GLY A 135 2.45 6.28 -7.38
C GLY A 135 3.63 5.71 -6.58
N MET A 136 4.78 5.50 -7.25
CA MET A 136 5.98 4.99 -6.60
C MET A 136 6.46 5.92 -5.47
N ILE A 137 6.56 7.23 -5.72
CA ILE A 137 6.99 8.21 -4.71
C ILE A 137 5.98 8.29 -3.56
N GLY A 138 4.69 8.40 -3.87
CA GLY A 138 3.63 8.43 -2.87
C GLY A 138 3.59 7.19 -2.00
N GLY A 139 3.68 6.01 -2.62
CA GLY A 139 3.73 4.73 -1.91
C GLY A 139 4.98 4.58 -1.05
N LEU A 140 6.15 5.00 -1.55
CA LEU A 140 7.39 4.98 -0.78
C LEU A 140 7.27 5.84 0.49
N LEU A 141 6.83 7.09 0.33
CA LEU A 141 6.66 8.01 1.46
C LEU A 141 5.59 7.49 2.43
N GLY A 142 4.42 7.08 1.93
CA GLY A 142 3.36 6.51 2.75
C GLY A 142 3.82 5.31 3.55
N GLY A 143 4.53 4.36 2.92
CA GLY A 143 5.07 3.18 3.57
C GLY A 143 6.17 3.49 4.60
N LEU A 144 7.04 4.45 4.33
CA LEU A 144 8.09 4.87 5.26
C LEU A 144 7.50 5.56 6.50
N PHE A 145 6.50 6.41 6.32
CA PHE A 145 5.89 7.15 7.43
C PHE A 145 4.83 6.37 8.20
N PHE A 146 4.32 5.27 7.64
CA PHE A 146 3.26 4.48 8.27
C PHE A 146 3.65 3.99 9.67
N ASP A 147 4.80 3.32 9.79
CA ASP A 147 5.24 2.74 11.06
C ASP A 147 5.57 3.79 12.14
N PRO A 148 6.31 4.88 11.84
CA PRO A 148 6.48 5.98 12.79
C PRO A 148 5.16 6.62 13.22
N ILE A 149 4.27 6.92 12.28
CA ILE A 149 2.99 7.56 12.57
C ILE A 149 2.12 6.64 13.44
N SER A 150 1.98 5.38 13.08
CA SER A 150 1.19 4.43 13.86
C SER A 150 1.74 4.25 15.28
N ARG A 151 3.05 4.29 15.45
CA ARG A 151 3.70 4.13 16.76
C ARG A 151 3.56 5.37 17.67
N PHE A 152 3.57 6.58 17.09
CA PHE A 152 3.54 7.82 17.88
C PHE A 152 2.12 8.36 18.08
N LEU A 153 1.22 8.19 17.12
CA LEU A 153 -0.14 8.74 17.16
C LEU A 153 -1.17 7.79 17.76
N VAL A 154 -0.91 6.49 17.71
CA VAL A 154 -1.84 5.50 18.26
C VAL A 154 -1.28 4.99 19.56
N PRO A 155 -1.83 5.42 20.71
CA PRO A 155 -1.51 4.77 21.98
C PRO A 155 -1.84 3.27 21.86
N PRO A 156 -1.21 2.40 22.67
CA PRO A 156 -1.48 0.97 22.66
C PRO A 156 -2.95 0.73 23.02
N LEU A 157 -3.82 0.86 22.04
CA LEU A 157 -5.21 0.49 22.14
C LEU A 157 -5.27 -1.03 22.06
N SER A 158 -6.06 -1.62 22.94
CA SER A 158 -6.24 -3.06 23.06
C SER A 158 -6.69 -3.76 21.76
N ASP A 159 -7.17 -3.00 20.78
CA ASP A 159 -7.67 -3.52 19.51
C ASP A 159 -6.72 -3.22 18.35
N ALA A 160 -5.96 -4.22 17.93
CA ALA A 160 -5.03 -4.15 16.81
C ALA A 160 -5.68 -3.65 15.49
N TRP A 161 -6.98 -3.88 15.31
CA TRP A 161 -7.74 -3.41 14.15
C TRP A 161 -7.91 -1.89 14.14
N LEU A 162 -8.20 -1.29 15.30
CA LEU A 162 -8.41 0.15 15.40
C LEU A 162 -7.10 0.90 15.18
N SER A 163 -6.00 0.37 15.70
CA SER A 163 -4.66 0.97 15.52
C SER A 163 -4.22 0.97 14.05
N ARG A 164 -4.47 -0.13 13.32
CA ARG A 164 -4.19 -0.22 11.88
C ARG A 164 -5.07 0.73 11.08
N GLY A 165 -6.38 0.79 11.39
CA GLY A 165 -7.32 1.70 10.72
C GLY A 165 -6.93 3.17 10.89
N ILE A 166 -6.55 3.59 12.09
CA ILE A 166 -6.10 4.97 12.36
C ILE A 166 -4.79 5.27 11.63
N GLY A 167 -3.84 4.32 11.59
CA GLY A 167 -2.60 4.46 10.82
C GLY A 167 -2.86 4.69 9.34
N PHE A 168 -3.79 3.94 8.72
CA PHE A 168 -4.19 4.15 7.33
C PHE A 168 -4.85 5.50 7.09
N LEU A 169 -5.72 5.96 7.98
CA LEU A 169 -6.36 7.27 7.87
C LEU A 169 -5.36 8.42 8.02
N ALA A 170 -4.40 8.30 8.94
CA ALA A 170 -3.40 9.35 9.18
C ALA A 170 -2.41 9.51 8.00
N VAL A 171 -2.14 8.44 7.24
CA VAL A 171 -1.26 8.48 6.07
C VAL A 171 -2.02 8.89 4.81
N GLY A 172 -3.34 8.64 4.76
CA GLY A 172 -4.20 8.96 3.61
C GLY A 172 -4.83 10.35 3.63
N ALA A 173 -4.75 11.09 4.75
CA ALA A 173 -5.25 12.46 4.91
C ALA A 173 -4.20 13.49 4.56
#